data_e98ca3096cb7264cb13fd4245f2bc1c0
#
_entry.id   e98ca3096cb7264cb13fd4245f2bc1c0
#
_cell.length_a   1.000
_cell.length_b   1.000
_cell.length_c   1.000
_cell.angle_alpha   90.00
_cell.angle_beta   90.00
_cell.angle_gamma   90.00
#
_symmetry.space_group_name_H-M   'P 1'
#
loop_
_entity.id
_entity.type
_entity.pdbx_description
1 polymer ?
#
loop_
_entity_poly.entity_id
_entity_poly.type
_entity_poly.pdbx_seq_one_letter_code
_entity_poly.pdbx_strand_id
1 'polypeptide(L)'
;MNKPSIGLRRLIQTGVFIGALTASVAGAAADTIKVGILHSLSGTMAISETTLKDAMLMLIDEQNKKGGLLGKRLEPVIVDPASNWPLFAEKARELISKDKVSAVFGCWTSVSRKSVLPVFEELNGMLFYPVQYEGEESSRNVFYTGAAPNQQAIPAVEYLMSEDGGGATRFALLGTDYVYPRTTNKILRAFLNAKGVADGDIMEEYTPFGHSDWQTIVSSVKAFASEGKKTAVVSTINGDANVPFYKELANQGVKAEDLPVVAFSVGEEELAGIDTAPLVGHLAAWNYFMSVETPENAEFIKKWHAFTKDENRVTNDPMEAHYIGFKMWVQAVEQAGTTDVDAVRQAMYGQTVTSLTGTKAVMNVNHHLSKPVFIGEVQDDGQFETVWQTEGPVIGDAWSDFIPESKKLTANWTYPWVCGNCEKPKF
;
A
#
# COMPACT_ATOMS: atom_id res chain seq x y z
N MET A 1 76.98 68.92 47.89
CA MET A 1 78.05 67.95 47.78
C MET A 1 77.41 66.59 48.03
N ASN A 2 77.67 65.64 47.22
CA ASN A 2 77.24 64.20 47.18
C ASN A 2 75.76 63.87 46.78
N LYS A 3 75.65 63.48 45.57
CA LYS A 3 74.53 62.72 45.08
C LYS A 3 74.67 61.26 45.47
N PRO A 4 73.57 60.57 45.68
CA PRO A 4 73.54 59.12 45.37
C PRO A 4 72.68 58.81 44.20
N SER A 5 73.15 57.76 43.50
CA SER A 5 72.60 57.19 42.26
C SER A 5 71.30 56.40 42.51
N ILE A 6 70.33 56.54 41.61
CA ILE A 6 69.09 55.76 41.57
C ILE A 6 69.29 54.58 40.64
N GLY A 7 69.18 53.34 41.19
CA GLY A 7 69.21 52.05 40.45
C GLY A 7 67.87 51.80 39.78
N LEU A 8 67.95 51.57 38.52
CA LEU A 8 66.79 51.16 37.63
C LEU A 8 66.47 49.68 37.77
N ARG A 9 65.39 49.32 38.46
CA ARG A 9 64.87 47.98 38.47
C ARG A 9 63.98 47.78 37.22
N ARG A 10 64.43 46.87 36.34
CA ARG A 10 63.63 46.34 35.23
C ARG A 10 62.56 45.39 35.78
N LEU A 11 61.29 45.72 35.59
CA LEU A 11 60.18 44.76 35.72
C LEU A 11 60.09 43.94 34.43
N ILE A 12 60.28 42.64 34.59
CA ILE A 12 59.98 41.70 33.50
C ILE A 12 58.49 41.37 33.65
N GLN A 13 57.66 41.83 32.71
CA GLN A 13 56.26 41.38 32.55
C GLN A 13 56.26 40.10 31.75
N THR A 14 55.92 39.00 32.42
CA THR A 14 55.64 37.70 31.78
C THR A 14 54.21 37.73 31.29
N GLY A 15 54.01 37.96 29.99
CA GLY A 15 52.71 37.83 29.32
C GLY A 15 52.36 36.38 29.14
N VAL A 16 51.34 35.87 29.87
CA VAL A 16 50.71 34.58 29.62
C VAL A 16 49.75 34.77 28.43
N PHE A 17 50.14 34.21 27.28
CA PHE A 17 49.23 34.03 26.12
C PHE A 17 48.33 32.85 26.40
N ILE A 18 47.09 33.05 26.83
CA ILE A 18 46.02 32.07 26.81
C ILE A 18 45.54 31.93 25.38
N GLY A 19 46.08 30.99 24.64
CA GLY A 19 45.55 30.60 23.33
C GLY A 19 44.20 29.91 23.52
N ALA A 20 43.11 30.60 23.21
CA ALA A 20 41.78 30.01 23.08
C ALA A 20 41.79 29.08 21.86
N LEU A 21 41.92 27.76 22.09
CA LEU A 21 41.58 26.76 21.09
C LEU A 21 40.04 26.82 20.87
N THR A 22 39.60 27.55 19.88
CA THR A 22 38.25 27.38 19.31
C THR A 22 38.25 26.07 18.55
N ALA A 23 37.87 24.98 19.21
CA ALA A 23 37.50 23.77 18.53
C ALA A 23 36.27 24.08 17.66
N SER A 24 36.47 24.27 16.36
CA SER A 24 35.40 24.24 15.37
C SER A 24 34.83 22.82 15.39
N VAL A 25 33.73 22.63 16.10
CA VAL A 25 32.88 21.45 15.94
C VAL A 25 32.29 21.62 14.55
N ALA A 26 32.99 21.11 13.53
CA ALA A 26 32.38 20.81 12.26
C ALA A 26 31.28 19.78 12.59
N GLY A 27 30.05 20.21 12.61
CA GLY A 27 28.91 19.32 12.74
C GLY A 27 29.01 18.31 11.62
N ALA A 28 29.51 17.12 11.91
CA ALA A 28 29.34 15.97 11.02
C ALA A 28 27.83 15.89 10.78
N ALA A 29 27.42 15.99 9.52
CA ALA A 29 26.04 15.71 9.14
C ALA A 29 25.68 14.37 9.79
N ALA A 30 24.67 14.36 10.66
CA ALA A 30 24.29 13.15 11.37
C ALA A 30 24.03 12.07 10.31
N ASP A 31 24.75 10.95 10.41
CA ASP A 31 24.60 9.83 9.50
C ASP A 31 23.16 9.28 9.65
N THR A 32 22.33 9.46 8.65
CA THR A 32 20.91 9.08 8.65
C THR A 32 20.68 7.83 7.79
N ILE A 33 19.63 7.09 8.09
CA ILE A 33 19.11 6.03 7.21
C ILE A 33 17.97 6.66 6.40
N LYS A 34 18.13 6.78 5.10
CA LYS A 34 17.12 7.35 4.21
C LYS A 34 16.08 6.31 3.82
N VAL A 35 14.81 6.73 3.88
CA VAL A 35 13.63 5.93 3.50
C VAL A 35 12.89 6.67 2.39
N GLY A 36 12.74 6.03 1.24
CA GLY A 36 12.01 6.58 0.10
C GLY A 36 10.50 6.46 0.26
N ILE A 37 9.79 7.54 -0.05
CA ILE A 37 8.32 7.58 -0.10
C ILE A 37 7.93 7.97 -1.52
N LEU A 38 7.32 7.04 -2.26
CA LEU A 38 7.03 7.16 -3.68
C LEU A 38 5.52 7.04 -3.90
N HIS A 39 4.79 8.15 -3.73
CA HIS A 39 3.36 8.25 -3.89
C HIS A 39 2.96 9.47 -4.69
N SER A 40 1.92 9.35 -5.54
CA SER A 40 1.37 10.49 -6.28
C SER A 40 0.66 11.45 -5.32
N LEU A 41 1.17 12.68 -5.26
CA LEU A 41 0.59 13.77 -4.48
C LEU A 41 -0.25 14.71 -5.36
N SER A 42 -0.26 14.45 -6.66
CA SER A 42 -1.04 15.15 -7.68
C SER A 42 -1.50 14.19 -8.77
N GLY A 43 -2.49 14.62 -9.60
CA GLY A 43 -3.08 13.80 -10.65
C GLY A 43 -4.21 12.88 -10.16
N THR A 44 -4.65 11.95 -11.01
CA THR A 44 -5.86 11.11 -10.81
C THR A 44 -5.81 10.17 -9.61
N MET A 45 -4.60 9.86 -9.11
CA MET A 45 -4.41 8.97 -7.95
C MET A 45 -4.14 9.70 -6.64
N ALA A 46 -4.09 11.04 -6.65
CA ALA A 46 -3.79 11.84 -5.45
C ALA A 46 -4.82 11.62 -4.32
N ILE A 47 -6.08 11.38 -4.67
CA ILE A 47 -7.16 11.07 -3.71
C ILE A 47 -6.82 9.85 -2.83
N SER A 48 -6.18 8.83 -3.40
CA SER A 48 -5.84 7.60 -2.71
C SER A 48 -4.43 7.60 -2.11
N GLU A 49 -3.47 8.34 -2.71
CA GLU A 49 -2.05 8.20 -2.38
C GLU A 49 -1.52 9.26 -1.41
N THR A 50 -2.15 10.44 -1.31
CA THR A 50 -1.63 11.53 -0.46
C THR A 50 -1.59 11.14 1.02
N THR A 51 -2.60 10.45 1.50
CA THR A 51 -2.70 9.98 2.89
C THR A 51 -1.61 8.97 3.23
N LEU A 52 -1.19 8.13 2.27
CA LEU A 52 -0.14 7.12 2.47
C LEU A 52 1.23 7.75 2.73
N LYS A 53 1.55 8.88 2.09
CA LYS A 53 2.74 9.66 2.42
C LYS A 53 2.71 10.12 3.88
N ASP A 54 1.56 10.63 4.35
CA ASP A 54 1.41 11.10 5.74
C ASP A 54 1.54 9.95 6.74
N ALA A 55 0.96 8.78 6.43
CA ALA A 55 1.09 7.58 7.23
C ALA A 55 2.56 7.15 7.38
N MET A 56 3.32 7.13 6.29
CA MET A 56 4.75 6.82 6.33
C MET A 56 5.54 7.84 7.14
N LEU A 57 5.22 9.13 7.04
CA LEU A 57 5.85 10.17 7.85
C LEU A 57 5.57 9.97 9.35
N MET A 58 4.35 9.60 9.72
CA MET A 58 4.00 9.26 11.11
C MET A 58 4.81 8.06 11.61
N LEU A 59 4.90 6.99 10.84
CA LEU A 59 5.64 5.78 11.22
C LEU A 59 7.15 6.06 11.39
N ILE A 60 7.74 6.85 10.51
CA ILE A 60 9.14 7.28 10.59
C ILE A 60 9.37 8.17 11.83
N ASP A 61 8.47 9.10 12.10
CA ASP A 61 8.54 9.98 13.28
C ASP A 61 8.44 9.16 14.57
N GLU A 62 7.53 8.19 14.65
CA GLU A 62 7.43 7.27 15.78
C GLU A 62 8.70 6.45 16.00
N GLN A 63 9.29 5.92 14.92
CA GLN A 63 10.55 5.16 15.03
C GLN A 63 11.69 6.06 15.49
N ASN A 64 11.75 7.30 15.00
CA ASN A 64 12.74 8.27 15.43
C ASN A 64 12.60 8.65 16.92
N LYS A 65 11.38 8.78 17.43
CA LYS A 65 11.11 9.01 18.86
C LYS A 65 11.56 7.85 19.75
N LYS A 66 11.62 6.63 19.20
CA LYS A 66 12.16 5.43 19.88
C LYS A 66 13.69 5.32 19.83
N GLY A 67 14.39 6.25 19.17
CA GLY A 67 15.85 6.24 19.04
C GLY A 67 16.36 5.96 17.62
N GLY A 68 15.48 5.92 16.64
CA GLY A 68 15.84 5.66 15.24
C GLY A 68 16.04 4.17 14.95
N LEU A 69 17.00 3.84 14.08
CA LEU A 69 17.29 2.48 13.63
C LEU A 69 18.82 2.29 13.54
N LEU A 70 19.36 1.24 14.16
CA LEU A 70 20.81 1.02 14.28
C LEU A 70 21.56 2.25 14.86
N GLY A 71 20.94 2.99 15.78
CA GLY A 71 21.50 4.19 16.38
C GLY A 71 21.50 5.43 15.47
N LYS A 72 20.86 5.36 14.31
CA LYS A 72 20.74 6.46 13.34
C LYS A 72 19.31 6.93 13.21
N ARG A 73 19.12 8.22 12.93
CA ARG A 73 17.82 8.79 12.63
C ARG A 73 17.36 8.32 11.25
N LEU A 74 16.07 8.00 11.08
CA LEU A 74 15.44 7.80 9.79
C LEU A 74 15.13 9.17 9.15
N GLU A 75 15.46 9.30 7.86
CA GLU A 75 15.22 10.51 7.06
C GLU A 75 14.28 10.16 5.89
N PRO A 76 13.05 10.70 5.84
CA PRO A 76 12.17 10.47 4.71
C PRO A 76 12.65 11.24 3.48
N VAL A 77 12.66 10.59 2.32
CA VAL A 77 12.87 11.20 1.01
C VAL A 77 11.58 11.04 0.21
N ILE A 78 10.84 12.14 0.07
CA ILE A 78 9.52 12.16 -0.54
C ILE A 78 9.64 12.61 -1.99
N VAL A 79 9.00 11.87 -2.90
CA VAL A 79 8.92 12.24 -4.31
C VAL A 79 7.47 12.13 -4.80
N ASP A 80 7.06 13.06 -5.67
CA ASP A 80 5.75 13.06 -6.34
C ASP A 80 5.92 12.67 -7.82
N PRO A 81 5.48 11.49 -8.23
CA PRO A 81 5.43 11.09 -9.63
C PRO A 81 4.17 11.55 -10.36
N ALA A 82 3.30 12.35 -9.74
CA ALA A 82 2.17 13.05 -10.34
C ALA A 82 1.22 12.15 -11.18
N SER A 83 0.95 10.92 -10.73
CA SER A 83 0.15 9.92 -11.47
C SER A 83 0.66 9.65 -12.89
N ASN A 84 1.97 9.85 -13.13
CA ASN A 84 2.62 9.66 -14.41
C ASN A 84 3.56 8.44 -14.35
N TRP A 85 3.21 7.37 -15.04
CA TRP A 85 3.91 6.07 -14.92
C TRP A 85 5.38 6.10 -15.33
N PRO A 86 5.80 6.76 -16.43
CA PRO A 86 7.21 7.00 -16.72
C PRO A 86 7.96 7.75 -15.62
N LEU A 87 7.31 8.76 -15.02
CA LEU A 87 7.92 9.55 -13.94
C LEU A 87 8.10 8.71 -12.66
N PHE A 88 7.23 7.72 -12.39
CA PHE A 88 7.47 6.76 -11.31
C PHE A 88 8.83 6.05 -11.46
N ALA A 89 9.15 5.55 -12.65
CA ALA A 89 10.43 4.88 -12.91
C ALA A 89 11.62 5.83 -12.74
N GLU A 90 11.51 7.08 -13.23
CA GLU A 90 12.55 8.11 -13.04
C GLU A 90 12.78 8.40 -11.55
N LYS A 91 11.70 8.63 -10.78
CA LYS A 91 11.77 8.90 -9.34
C LYS A 91 12.30 7.71 -8.55
N ALA A 92 11.92 6.49 -8.90
CA ALA A 92 12.50 5.29 -8.29
C ALA A 92 14.01 5.21 -8.51
N ARG A 93 14.48 5.48 -9.72
CA ARG A 93 15.91 5.53 -10.05
C ARG A 93 16.63 6.63 -9.27
N GLU A 94 16.03 7.81 -9.12
CA GLU A 94 16.58 8.91 -8.33
C GLU A 94 16.73 8.49 -6.86
N LEU A 95 15.68 7.96 -6.24
CA LEU A 95 15.69 7.49 -4.85
C LEU A 95 16.80 6.47 -4.58
N ILE A 96 16.95 5.46 -5.46
CA ILE A 96 17.93 4.39 -5.26
C ILE A 96 19.35 4.85 -5.60
N SER A 97 19.56 5.47 -6.77
CA SER A 97 20.89 5.75 -7.27
C SER A 97 21.52 7.04 -6.75
N LYS A 98 20.71 8.11 -6.58
CA LYS A 98 21.16 9.43 -6.14
C LYS A 98 21.01 9.60 -4.63
N ASP A 99 19.80 9.38 -4.11
CA ASP A 99 19.49 9.61 -2.71
C ASP A 99 19.97 8.49 -1.79
N LYS A 100 20.21 7.27 -2.37
CA LYS A 100 20.71 6.09 -1.64
C LYS A 100 19.79 5.67 -0.52
N VAL A 101 18.47 5.63 -0.78
CA VAL A 101 17.49 5.15 0.19
C VAL A 101 17.68 3.65 0.45
N SER A 102 17.45 3.22 1.68
CA SER A 102 17.60 1.82 2.10
C SER A 102 16.41 0.95 1.72
N ALA A 103 15.23 1.56 1.64
CA ALA A 103 13.99 0.94 1.17
C ALA A 103 13.08 2.03 0.62
N VAL A 104 12.14 1.65 -0.24
CA VAL A 104 11.08 2.51 -0.77
C VAL A 104 9.73 1.93 -0.38
N PHE A 105 8.85 2.79 0.13
CA PHE A 105 7.46 2.50 0.39
C PHE A 105 6.61 3.29 -0.59
N GLY A 106 5.79 2.62 -1.40
CA GLY A 106 5.06 3.37 -2.40
C GLY A 106 4.44 2.58 -3.53
N CYS A 107 4.03 3.34 -4.52
CA CYS A 107 3.14 2.99 -5.60
C CYS A 107 1.71 2.71 -5.09
N TRP A 108 0.74 2.87 -5.98
CA TRP A 108 -0.63 2.43 -5.80
C TRP A 108 -1.04 1.50 -6.94
N THR A 109 -1.01 2.01 -8.15
CA THR A 109 -1.47 1.25 -9.31
C THR A 109 -0.48 0.15 -9.71
N SER A 110 -0.97 -0.97 -10.23
CA SER A 110 -0.11 -2.01 -10.77
C SER A 110 0.74 -1.51 -11.95
N VAL A 111 0.24 -0.54 -12.72
CA VAL A 111 1.03 0.06 -13.80
C VAL A 111 2.19 0.89 -13.26
N SER A 112 2.04 1.62 -12.14
CA SER A 112 3.16 2.31 -11.50
C SER A 112 4.18 1.31 -10.96
N ARG A 113 3.73 0.25 -10.27
CA ARG A 113 4.62 -0.84 -9.80
C ARG A 113 5.39 -1.48 -10.96
N LYS A 114 4.73 -1.83 -12.05
CA LYS A 114 5.37 -2.43 -13.23
C LYS A 114 6.35 -1.46 -13.91
N SER A 115 6.10 -0.16 -13.86
CA SER A 115 7.04 0.84 -14.38
C SER A 115 8.32 0.93 -13.55
N VAL A 116 8.24 0.79 -12.21
CA VAL A 116 9.40 0.86 -11.33
C VAL A 116 10.14 -0.48 -11.18
N LEU A 117 9.46 -1.60 -11.40
CA LEU A 117 9.99 -2.94 -11.18
C LEU A 117 11.35 -3.18 -11.86
N PRO A 118 11.56 -2.86 -13.17
CA PRO A 118 12.85 -3.03 -13.81
C PRO A 118 13.96 -2.20 -13.13
N VAL A 119 13.63 -1.03 -12.58
CA VAL A 119 14.59 -0.16 -11.88
C VAL A 119 15.02 -0.79 -10.56
N PHE A 120 14.07 -1.33 -9.79
CA PHE A 120 14.37 -2.02 -8.54
C PHE A 120 15.17 -3.28 -8.75
N GLU A 121 14.89 -4.06 -9.80
CA GLU A 121 15.64 -5.26 -10.15
C GLU A 121 17.05 -4.96 -10.65
N GLU A 122 17.20 -3.94 -11.53
CA GLU A 122 18.51 -3.50 -12.07
C GLU A 122 19.44 -2.98 -10.96
N LEU A 123 18.90 -2.16 -10.05
CA LEU A 123 19.67 -1.47 -9.00
C LEU A 123 19.67 -2.21 -7.66
N ASN A 124 19.09 -3.40 -7.60
CA ASN A 124 18.88 -4.18 -6.37
C ASN A 124 18.26 -3.33 -5.24
N GLY A 125 17.22 -2.56 -5.57
CA GLY A 125 16.45 -1.82 -4.59
C GLY A 125 15.43 -2.70 -3.87
N MET A 126 14.80 -2.17 -2.81
CA MET A 126 13.75 -2.86 -2.05
C MET A 126 12.49 -1.99 -2.06
N LEU A 127 11.39 -2.52 -2.60
CA LEU A 127 10.08 -1.87 -2.63
C LEU A 127 9.11 -2.60 -1.69
N PHE A 128 8.42 -1.84 -0.84
CA PHE A 128 7.24 -2.28 -0.11
C PHE A 128 6.01 -1.71 -0.80
N TYR A 129 5.22 -2.60 -1.41
CA TYR A 129 4.02 -2.25 -2.17
C TYR A 129 2.77 -2.51 -1.32
N PRO A 130 2.03 -1.44 -0.90
CA PRO A 130 1.01 -1.55 0.15
C PRO A 130 -0.40 -1.84 -0.36
N VAL A 131 -0.60 -1.96 -1.66
CA VAL A 131 -1.94 -1.97 -2.27
C VAL A 131 -2.26 -3.35 -2.83
N GLN A 132 -3.54 -3.69 -2.91
CA GLN A 132 -4.00 -4.90 -3.59
C GLN A 132 -3.52 -4.91 -5.05
N TYR A 133 -3.37 -6.11 -5.60
CA TYR A 133 -2.94 -6.25 -6.99
C TYR A 133 -3.47 -7.54 -7.62
N GLU A 134 -3.30 -7.64 -8.93
CA GLU A 134 -3.81 -8.75 -9.76
C GLU A 134 -3.10 -10.09 -9.59
N GLY A 135 -2.04 -10.17 -8.78
CA GLY A 135 -1.16 -11.33 -8.81
C GLY A 135 -0.38 -11.43 -10.13
N GLU A 136 -0.07 -12.66 -10.55
CA GLU A 136 0.59 -12.99 -11.81
C GLU A 136 1.94 -12.26 -12.00
N GLU A 137 2.57 -11.91 -10.89
CA GLU A 137 3.87 -11.25 -10.80
C GLU A 137 4.56 -11.64 -9.50
N SER A 138 5.87 -11.83 -9.57
CA SER A 138 6.73 -12.05 -8.43
C SER A 138 8.10 -11.43 -8.68
N SER A 139 8.65 -10.75 -7.68
CA SER A 139 9.99 -10.17 -7.75
C SER A 139 10.68 -10.24 -6.41
N ARG A 140 11.97 -10.62 -6.41
CA ARG A 140 12.80 -10.60 -5.20
C ARG A 140 13.05 -9.19 -4.64
N ASN A 141 12.71 -8.16 -5.40
CA ASN A 141 12.91 -6.76 -5.03
C ASN A 141 11.63 -6.08 -4.54
N VAL A 142 10.49 -6.80 -4.50
CA VAL A 142 9.21 -6.27 -4.05
C VAL A 142 8.64 -7.14 -2.93
N PHE A 143 8.28 -6.52 -1.81
CA PHE A 143 7.43 -7.09 -0.78
C PHE A 143 6.01 -6.59 -0.99
N TYR A 144 5.09 -7.51 -1.27
CA TYR A 144 3.69 -7.24 -1.52
C TYR A 144 2.94 -7.26 -0.19
N THR A 145 2.71 -6.08 0.40
CA THR A 145 2.06 -5.96 1.71
C THR A 145 0.55 -5.72 1.60
N GLY A 146 0.06 -5.38 0.41
CA GLY A 146 -1.36 -5.40 0.06
C GLY A 146 -1.86 -6.78 -0.34
N ALA A 147 -3.16 -6.88 -0.65
CA ALA A 147 -3.82 -8.15 -0.96
C ALA A 147 -3.43 -8.73 -2.32
N ALA A 148 -3.21 -10.04 -2.38
CA ALA A 148 -3.24 -10.82 -3.61
C ALA A 148 -4.70 -11.23 -3.95
N PRO A 149 -5.00 -11.73 -5.16
CA PRO A 149 -6.38 -12.06 -5.55
C PRO A 149 -7.09 -13.06 -4.64
N ASN A 150 -6.36 -14.01 -4.05
CA ASN A 150 -6.90 -14.95 -3.08
C ASN A 150 -7.16 -14.34 -1.69
N GLN A 151 -6.75 -13.09 -1.48
CA GLN A 151 -6.97 -12.31 -0.25
C GLN A 151 -7.95 -11.14 -0.45
N GLN A 152 -8.60 -11.01 -1.61
CA GLN A 152 -9.59 -9.97 -1.88
C GLN A 152 -10.61 -10.42 -2.94
N ALA A 153 -10.20 -10.48 -4.22
CA ALA A 153 -11.11 -10.64 -5.35
C ALA A 153 -11.88 -11.97 -5.31
N ILE A 154 -11.19 -13.08 -5.04
CA ILE A 154 -11.83 -14.40 -5.00
C ILE A 154 -12.80 -14.54 -3.82
N PRO A 155 -12.39 -14.26 -2.56
CA PRO A 155 -13.31 -14.33 -1.42
C PRO A 155 -14.52 -13.40 -1.56
N ALA A 156 -14.34 -12.20 -2.11
CA ALA A 156 -15.43 -11.24 -2.29
C ALA A 156 -16.48 -11.75 -3.28
N VAL A 157 -16.05 -12.30 -4.41
CA VAL A 157 -16.99 -12.86 -5.41
C VAL A 157 -17.63 -14.15 -4.87
N GLU A 158 -16.89 -14.96 -4.13
CA GLU A 158 -17.44 -16.15 -3.48
C GLU A 158 -18.50 -15.79 -2.44
N TYR A 159 -18.28 -14.71 -1.66
CA TYR A 159 -19.30 -14.18 -0.76
C TYR A 159 -20.56 -13.74 -1.49
N LEU A 160 -20.45 -12.96 -2.59
CA LEU A 160 -21.61 -12.54 -3.39
C LEU A 160 -22.40 -13.73 -3.96
N MET A 161 -21.75 -14.86 -4.21
CA MET A 161 -22.40 -16.10 -4.66
C MET A 161 -23.10 -16.86 -3.52
N SER A 162 -22.72 -16.63 -2.28
CA SER A 162 -23.30 -17.27 -1.11
C SER A 162 -24.71 -16.74 -0.81
N GLU A 163 -25.47 -17.45 0.02
CA GLU A 163 -26.78 -17.01 0.50
C GLU A 163 -26.69 -15.69 1.26
N ASP A 164 -25.70 -15.57 2.15
CA ASP A 164 -25.46 -14.35 2.95
C ASP A 164 -25.08 -13.15 2.08
N GLY A 165 -24.35 -13.35 0.99
CA GLY A 165 -23.96 -12.33 0.02
C GLY A 165 -25.00 -12.07 -1.08
N GLY A 166 -26.21 -12.63 -0.96
CA GLY A 166 -27.33 -12.39 -1.86
C GLY A 166 -27.53 -13.44 -2.96
N GLY A 167 -26.61 -14.40 -3.12
CA GLY A 167 -26.73 -15.52 -4.06
C GLY A 167 -26.64 -15.08 -5.52
N ALA A 168 -25.71 -14.18 -5.85
CA ALA A 168 -25.50 -13.71 -7.22
C ALA A 168 -25.09 -14.85 -8.16
N THR A 169 -25.71 -14.89 -9.33
CA THR A 169 -25.42 -15.85 -10.40
C THR A 169 -25.04 -15.18 -11.71
N ARG A 170 -24.98 -13.84 -11.72
CA ARG A 170 -24.63 -13.00 -12.85
C ARG A 170 -23.74 -11.85 -12.37
N PHE A 171 -22.71 -11.51 -13.14
CA PHE A 171 -21.67 -10.58 -12.69
C PHE A 171 -21.32 -9.56 -13.77
N ALA A 172 -21.35 -8.26 -13.41
CA ALA A 172 -20.78 -7.18 -14.20
C ALA A 172 -19.43 -6.78 -13.63
N LEU A 173 -18.36 -7.07 -14.35
CA LEU A 173 -16.98 -6.77 -13.98
C LEU A 173 -16.59 -5.43 -14.61
N LEU A 174 -16.54 -4.37 -13.81
CA LEU A 174 -16.22 -3.02 -14.26
C LEU A 174 -14.81 -2.64 -13.81
N GLY A 175 -14.00 -2.05 -14.69
CA GLY A 175 -12.66 -1.69 -14.30
C GLY A 175 -12.05 -0.51 -15.04
N THR A 176 -11.03 0.09 -14.44
CA THR A 176 -10.15 1.01 -15.14
C THR A 176 -9.32 0.24 -16.17
N ASP A 177 -9.11 0.79 -17.37
CA ASP A 177 -8.44 0.07 -18.46
C ASP A 177 -6.91 0.03 -18.30
N TYR A 178 -6.42 -0.87 -17.45
CA TYR A 178 -4.99 -1.18 -17.29
C TYR A 178 -4.79 -2.60 -16.72
N VAL A 179 -3.55 -2.97 -16.44
CA VAL A 179 -3.17 -4.35 -16.12
C VAL A 179 -3.92 -4.94 -14.92
N TYR A 180 -4.12 -4.18 -13.81
CA TYR A 180 -4.78 -4.70 -12.63
C TYR A 180 -6.23 -5.15 -12.90
N PRO A 181 -7.15 -4.31 -13.39
CA PRO A 181 -8.51 -4.74 -13.71
C PRO A 181 -8.57 -5.83 -14.77
N ARG A 182 -7.80 -5.70 -15.84
CA ARG A 182 -7.77 -6.68 -16.94
C ARG A 182 -7.36 -8.07 -16.45
N THR A 183 -6.32 -8.16 -15.62
CA THR A 183 -5.84 -9.45 -15.11
C THR A 183 -6.73 -9.97 -14.00
N THR A 184 -7.19 -9.11 -13.07
CA THR A 184 -8.13 -9.51 -12.02
C THR A 184 -9.42 -10.05 -12.62
N ASN A 185 -10.00 -9.38 -13.61
CA ASN A 185 -11.23 -9.84 -14.26
C ASN A 185 -11.00 -11.12 -15.08
N LYS A 186 -9.82 -11.32 -15.68
CA LYS A 186 -9.45 -12.61 -16.29
C LYS A 186 -9.49 -13.75 -15.25
N ILE A 187 -8.93 -13.51 -14.07
CA ILE A 187 -8.94 -14.49 -12.96
C ILE A 187 -10.38 -14.73 -12.48
N LEU A 188 -11.15 -13.66 -12.27
CA LEU A 188 -12.54 -13.77 -11.82
C LEU A 188 -13.43 -14.48 -12.82
N ARG A 189 -13.28 -14.21 -14.13
CA ARG A 189 -14.01 -14.95 -15.17
C ARG A 189 -13.70 -16.44 -15.12
N ALA A 190 -12.41 -16.80 -15.00
CA ALA A 190 -12.00 -18.18 -14.89
C ALA A 190 -12.52 -18.83 -13.60
N PHE A 191 -12.52 -18.13 -12.48
CA PHE A 191 -13.12 -18.56 -11.23
C PHE A 191 -14.63 -18.77 -11.36
N LEU A 192 -15.37 -17.80 -11.89
CA LEU A 192 -16.82 -17.86 -12.11
C LEU A 192 -17.20 -19.04 -13.01
N ASN A 193 -16.49 -19.23 -14.12
CA ASN A 193 -16.70 -20.35 -15.01
C ASN A 193 -16.46 -21.70 -14.31
N ALA A 194 -15.42 -21.79 -13.46
CA ALA A 194 -15.14 -22.97 -12.64
C ALA A 194 -16.25 -23.26 -11.61
N LYS A 195 -16.97 -22.22 -11.16
CA LYS A 195 -18.15 -22.31 -10.29
C LYS A 195 -19.47 -22.54 -11.07
N GLY A 196 -19.42 -22.64 -12.41
CA GLY A 196 -20.57 -22.96 -13.25
C GLY A 196 -21.34 -21.73 -13.79
N VAL A 197 -20.83 -20.52 -13.60
CA VAL A 197 -21.41 -19.32 -14.22
C VAL A 197 -21.08 -19.31 -15.72
N ALA A 198 -22.08 -19.19 -16.57
CA ALA A 198 -21.88 -19.18 -18.02
C ALA A 198 -21.29 -17.84 -18.51
N ASP A 199 -20.54 -17.86 -19.61
CA ASP A 199 -19.95 -16.64 -20.18
C ASP A 199 -20.97 -15.55 -20.50
N GLY A 200 -22.20 -15.91 -20.90
CA GLY A 200 -23.29 -14.96 -21.13
C GLY A 200 -23.82 -14.28 -19.86
N ASP A 201 -23.44 -14.78 -18.69
CA ASP A 201 -23.78 -14.21 -17.38
C ASP A 201 -22.61 -13.41 -16.77
N ILE A 202 -21.56 -13.12 -17.58
CA ILE A 202 -20.41 -12.31 -17.18
C ILE A 202 -20.21 -11.19 -18.20
N MET A 203 -20.53 -9.97 -17.78
CA MET A 203 -20.27 -8.74 -18.52
C MET A 203 -18.94 -8.14 -18.11
N GLU A 204 -18.19 -7.59 -19.03
CA GLU A 204 -16.94 -6.84 -18.73
C GLU A 204 -16.94 -5.50 -19.46
N GLU A 205 -16.65 -4.41 -18.72
CA GLU A 205 -16.51 -3.07 -19.25
C GLU A 205 -15.30 -2.35 -18.64
N TYR A 206 -14.58 -1.59 -19.45
CA TYR A 206 -13.35 -0.90 -19.04
C TYR A 206 -13.36 0.56 -19.50
N THR A 207 -12.89 1.45 -18.61
CA THR A 207 -12.80 2.89 -18.87
C THR A 207 -11.39 3.40 -18.62
N PRO A 208 -10.94 4.47 -19.29
CA PRO A 208 -9.65 5.08 -18.98
C PRO A 208 -9.62 5.66 -17.54
N PHE A 209 -8.42 5.92 -17.02
CA PHE A 209 -8.26 6.70 -15.78
C PHE A 209 -8.93 8.06 -15.91
N GLY A 210 -9.57 8.54 -14.83
CA GLY A 210 -10.27 9.81 -14.79
C GLY A 210 -11.57 9.86 -15.61
N HIS A 211 -12.13 8.70 -15.98
CA HIS A 211 -13.42 8.63 -16.69
C HIS A 211 -14.54 9.21 -15.85
N SER A 212 -15.39 10.06 -16.49
CA SER A 212 -16.43 10.81 -15.78
C SER A 212 -17.85 10.64 -16.33
N ASP A 213 -18.02 10.09 -17.54
CA ASP A 213 -19.33 9.87 -18.17
C ASP A 213 -19.78 8.40 -18.06
N TRP A 214 -20.43 8.06 -16.97
CA TRP A 214 -20.87 6.70 -16.66
C TRP A 214 -22.28 6.36 -17.13
N GLN A 215 -23.02 7.31 -17.74
CA GLN A 215 -24.42 7.15 -18.07
C GLN A 215 -24.69 5.88 -18.89
N THR A 216 -23.94 5.69 -19.97
CA THR A 216 -24.15 4.54 -20.89
C THR A 216 -23.79 3.22 -20.20
N ILE A 217 -22.67 3.19 -19.45
CA ILE A 217 -22.20 1.96 -18.78
C ILE A 217 -23.20 1.55 -17.70
N VAL A 218 -23.62 2.47 -16.83
CA VAL A 218 -24.61 2.17 -15.78
C VAL A 218 -25.94 1.71 -16.40
N SER A 219 -26.39 2.33 -17.48
CA SER A 219 -27.60 1.88 -18.21
C SER A 219 -27.44 0.46 -18.77
N SER A 220 -26.27 0.12 -19.31
CA SER A 220 -25.98 -1.23 -19.83
C SER A 220 -25.95 -2.27 -18.72
N VAL A 221 -25.35 -1.93 -17.56
CA VAL A 221 -25.36 -2.80 -16.38
C VAL A 221 -26.77 -3.05 -15.86
N LYS A 222 -27.61 -1.99 -15.79
CA LYS A 222 -29.03 -2.14 -15.41
C LYS A 222 -29.79 -3.03 -16.38
N ALA A 223 -29.59 -2.86 -17.69
CA ALA A 223 -30.19 -3.72 -18.69
C ALA A 223 -29.75 -5.17 -18.52
N PHE A 224 -28.46 -5.40 -18.31
CA PHE A 224 -27.91 -6.72 -18.03
C PHE A 224 -28.51 -7.35 -16.76
N ALA A 225 -28.68 -6.57 -15.70
CA ALA A 225 -29.29 -7.04 -14.44
C ALA A 225 -30.80 -7.34 -14.58
N SER A 226 -31.50 -6.73 -15.52
CA SER A 226 -32.96 -6.87 -15.68
C SER A 226 -33.42 -8.22 -16.25
N GLU A 227 -32.50 -9.12 -16.62
CA GLU A 227 -32.80 -10.42 -17.22
C GLU A 227 -33.27 -11.51 -16.24
N GLY A 228 -33.63 -11.14 -15.01
CA GLY A 228 -34.29 -12.02 -14.03
C GLY A 228 -33.37 -12.93 -13.23
N LYS A 229 -32.04 -12.72 -13.33
CA LYS A 229 -31.05 -13.40 -12.49
C LYS A 229 -30.51 -12.43 -11.44
N LYS A 230 -30.18 -12.95 -10.24
CA LYS A 230 -29.49 -12.17 -9.23
C LYS A 230 -28.11 -11.73 -9.75
N THR A 231 -27.93 -10.43 -9.88
CA THR A 231 -26.76 -9.82 -10.49
C THR A 231 -26.00 -9.01 -9.45
N ALA A 232 -24.67 -9.05 -9.49
CA ALA A 232 -23.79 -8.19 -8.72
C ALA A 232 -22.78 -7.48 -9.62
N VAL A 233 -22.34 -6.30 -9.22
CA VAL A 233 -21.25 -5.56 -9.85
C VAL A 233 -19.98 -5.79 -9.05
N VAL A 234 -18.89 -6.11 -9.74
CA VAL A 234 -17.55 -6.17 -9.19
C VAL A 234 -16.74 -5.00 -9.76
N SER A 235 -16.33 -4.09 -8.90
CA SER A 235 -15.65 -2.86 -9.31
C SER A 235 -14.15 -2.91 -9.02
N THR A 236 -13.36 -2.82 -10.07
CA THR A 236 -11.92 -2.58 -10.05
C THR A 236 -11.59 -1.18 -10.62
N ILE A 237 -12.52 -0.23 -10.46
CA ILE A 237 -12.34 1.18 -10.83
C ILE A 237 -11.39 1.83 -9.81
N ASN A 238 -10.44 2.64 -10.29
CA ASN A 238 -9.42 3.26 -9.45
C ASN A 238 -9.44 4.78 -9.52
N GLY A 239 -9.06 5.40 -8.40
CA GLY A 239 -8.86 6.84 -8.29
C GLY A 239 -10.15 7.64 -8.35
N ASP A 240 -10.03 8.86 -8.86
CA ASP A 240 -11.11 9.86 -8.91
C ASP A 240 -12.32 9.46 -9.77
N ALA A 241 -12.18 8.47 -10.66
CA ALA A 241 -13.28 7.93 -11.47
C ALA A 241 -14.40 7.25 -10.65
N ASN A 242 -14.12 6.86 -9.40
CA ASN A 242 -15.12 6.31 -8.48
C ASN A 242 -16.20 7.33 -8.12
N VAL A 243 -15.85 8.61 -7.96
CA VAL A 243 -16.78 9.68 -7.59
C VAL A 243 -17.94 9.79 -8.57
N PRO A 244 -17.73 10.03 -9.90
CA PRO A 244 -18.81 10.10 -10.86
C PRO A 244 -19.49 8.75 -11.12
N PHE A 245 -18.80 7.62 -10.90
CA PHE A 245 -19.42 6.29 -11.04
C PHE A 245 -20.55 6.09 -10.03
N TYR A 246 -20.29 6.27 -8.74
CA TYR A 246 -21.31 6.10 -7.71
C TYR A 246 -22.40 7.16 -7.80
N LYS A 247 -22.05 8.40 -8.14
CA LYS A 247 -23.02 9.44 -8.41
C LYS A 247 -24.00 9.04 -9.53
N GLU A 248 -23.50 8.41 -10.58
CA GLU A 248 -24.35 7.98 -11.68
C GLU A 248 -25.21 6.75 -11.32
N LEU A 249 -24.70 5.81 -10.50
CA LEU A 249 -25.55 4.76 -9.93
C LEU A 249 -26.76 5.34 -9.21
N ALA A 250 -26.52 6.33 -8.34
CA ALA A 250 -27.59 7.04 -7.61
C ALA A 250 -28.54 7.79 -8.54
N ASN A 251 -28.02 8.52 -9.53
CA ASN A 251 -28.82 9.26 -10.50
C ASN A 251 -29.78 8.34 -11.26
N GLN A 252 -29.36 7.13 -11.56
CA GLN A 252 -30.18 6.13 -12.24
C GLN A 252 -31.01 5.26 -11.29
N GLY A 253 -31.01 5.57 -9.98
CA GLY A 253 -31.80 4.89 -8.95
C GLY A 253 -31.37 3.46 -8.68
N VAL A 254 -30.07 3.13 -8.89
CA VAL A 254 -29.49 1.83 -8.52
C VAL A 254 -29.31 1.79 -7.02
N LYS A 255 -29.88 0.80 -6.37
CA LYS A 255 -29.76 0.56 -4.94
C LYS A 255 -28.99 -0.72 -4.68
N ALA A 256 -28.27 -0.77 -3.56
CA ALA A 256 -27.47 -1.94 -3.17
C ALA A 256 -28.33 -3.21 -3.00
N GLU A 257 -29.57 -3.06 -2.51
CA GLU A 257 -30.53 -4.17 -2.35
C GLU A 257 -30.93 -4.85 -3.66
N ASP A 258 -30.93 -4.08 -4.78
CA ASP A 258 -31.32 -4.56 -6.11
C ASP A 258 -30.11 -5.01 -6.93
N LEU A 259 -29.01 -4.28 -6.82
CA LEU A 259 -27.78 -4.50 -7.59
C LEU A 259 -26.56 -4.12 -6.74
N PRO A 260 -26.10 -5.01 -5.87
CA PRO A 260 -24.94 -4.74 -5.02
C PRO A 260 -23.68 -4.53 -5.85
N VAL A 261 -22.86 -3.56 -5.45
CA VAL A 261 -21.51 -3.34 -5.95
C VAL A 261 -20.53 -3.77 -4.87
N VAL A 262 -19.58 -4.64 -5.18
CA VAL A 262 -18.39 -4.84 -4.36
C VAL A 262 -17.21 -4.14 -5.01
N ALA A 263 -16.55 -3.25 -4.27
CA ALA A 263 -15.39 -2.50 -4.75
C ALA A 263 -14.09 -3.05 -4.15
N PHE A 264 -13.01 -3.03 -4.96
CA PHE A 264 -11.68 -3.45 -4.55
C PHE A 264 -10.70 -2.29 -4.40
N SER A 265 -11.14 -1.06 -4.70
CA SER A 265 -10.30 0.14 -4.63
C SER A 265 -11.08 1.35 -4.09
N VAL A 266 -12.08 1.10 -3.27
CA VAL A 266 -12.81 2.11 -2.49
C VAL A 266 -12.71 1.73 -1.02
N GLY A 267 -12.09 2.58 -0.26
CA GLY A 267 -11.97 2.50 1.19
C GLY A 267 -12.47 3.79 1.84
N GLU A 268 -12.16 3.97 3.09
CA GLU A 268 -12.61 5.12 3.89
C GLU A 268 -12.12 6.46 3.31
N GLU A 269 -10.92 6.50 2.73
CA GLU A 269 -10.35 7.73 2.14
C GLU A 269 -11.13 8.18 0.90
N GLU A 270 -11.52 7.23 0.04
CA GLU A 270 -12.37 7.52 -1.11
C GLU A 270 -13.78 7.94 -0.68
N LEU A 271 -14.35 7.28 0.35
CA LEU A 271 -15.67 7.65 0.89
C LEU A 271 -15.68 9.05 1.51
N ALA A 272 -14.60 9.46 2.18
CA ALA A 272 -14.48 10.80 2.76
C ALA A 272 -14.57 11.92 1.71
N GLY A 273 -14.31 11.60 0.44
CA GLY A 273 -14.41 12.53 -0.70
C GLY A 273 -15.73 12.49 -1.49
N ILE A 274 -16.68 11.64 -1.09
CA ILE A 274 -17.91 11.36 -1.83
C ILE A 274 -19.13 11.58 -0.90
N ASP A 275 -20.29 11.95 -1.47
CA ASP A 275 -21.56 11.83 -0.76
C ASP A 275 -21.87 10.33 -0.56
N THR A 276 -21.85 9.87 0.69
CA THR A 276 -22.00 8.45 1.02
C THR A 276 -23.44 7.95 0.99
N ALA A 277 -24.43 8.83 1.10
CA ALA A 277 -25.84 8.43 1.14
C ALA A 277 -26.27 7.48 -0.01
N PRO A 278 -25.82 7.68 -1.27
CA PRO A 278 -26.12 6.76 -2.36
C PRO A 278 -25.35 5.43 -2.31
N LEU A 279 -24.32 5.32 -1.47
CA LEU A 279 -23.43 4.17 -1.43
C LEU A 279 -23.80 3.20 -0.29
N VAL A 280 -24.65 3.61 0.65
CA VAL A 280 -25.08 2.79 1.78
C VAL A 280 -25.61 1.44 1.29
N GLY A 281 -25.11 0.36 1.89
CA GLY A 281 -25.41 -1.01 1.54
C GLY A 281 -24.54 -1.61 0.43
N HIS A 282 -23.78 -0.81 -0.35
CA HIS A 282 -22.76 -1.35 -1.24
C HIS A 282 -21.56 -1.84 -0.45
N LEU A 283 -20.75 -2.69 -1.06
CA LEU A 283 -19.71 -3.45 -0.40
C LEU A 283 -18.30 -3.02 -0.84
N ALA A 284 -17.33 -3.24 0.04
CA ALA A 284 -15.93 -3.25 -0.31
C ALA A 284 -15.23 -4.50 0.28
N ALA A 285 -14.16 -4.94 -0.34
CA ALA A 285 -13.36 -6.05 0.15
C ALA A 285 -11.92 -5.62 0.40
N TRP A 286 -11.45 -5.77 1.66
CA TRP A 286 -10.12 -5.37 2.09
C TRP A 286 -9.55 -6.34 3.14
N ASN A 287 -8.34 -6.08 3.63
CA ASN A 287 -7.77 -6.82 4.75
C ASN A 287 -7.85 -6.04 6.08
N TYR A 288 -8.36 -4.83 6.04
CA TYR A 288 -8.57 -3.96 7.18
C TYR A 288 -9.64 -2.91 6.86
N PHE A 289 -10.42 -2.54 7.88
CA PHE A 289 -11.28 -1.36 7.91
C PHE A 289 -11.01 -0.55 9.17
N MET A 290 -11.17 0.78 9.10
CA MET A 290 -11.01 1.66 10.27
C MET A 290 -11.92 1.27 11.43
N SER A 291 -13.09 0.73 11.14
CA SER A 291 -14.10 0.29 12.11
C SER A 291 -13.74 -0.97 12.89
N VAL A 292 -12.63 -1.65 12.57
CA VAL A 292 -12.22 -2.87 13.30
C VAL A 292 -11.90 -2.54 14.77
N GLU A 293 -12.59 -3.21 15.70
CA GLU A 293 -12.49 -2.97 17.13
C GLU A 293 -11.36 -3.80 17.77
N THR A 294 -10.14 -3.26 17.77
CA THR A 294 -8.98 -3.83 18.45
C THR A 294 -8.20 -2.76 19.21
N PRO A 295 -7.47 -3.12 20.28
CA PRO A 295 -6.59 -2.18 20.97
C PRO A 295 -5.51 -1.58 20.07
N GLU A 296 -4.97 -2.38 19.15
CA GLU A 296 -3.94 -1.97 18.19
C GLU A 296 -4.48 -0.90 17.24
N ASN A 297 -5.69 -1.09 16.73
CA ASN A 297 -6.35 -0.13 15.86
C ASN A 297 -6.70 1.16 16.58
N ALA A 298 -7.29 1.07 17.76
CA ALA A 298 -7.63 2.25 18.56
C ALA A 298 -6.38 3.11 18.87
N GLU A 299 -5.26 2.49 19.20
CA GLU A 299 -3.99 3.20 19.42
C GLU A 299 -3.43 3.81 18.13
N PHE A 300 -3.54 3.12 17.00
CA PHE A 300 -3.10 3.63 15.71
C PHE A 300 -3.92 4.85 15.27
N ILE A 301 -5.24 4.78 15.34
CA ILE A 301 -6.16 5.89 15.03
C ILE A 301 -5.86 7.09 15.91
N LYS A 302 -5.69 6.89 17.22
CA LYS A 302 -5.32 7.96 18.16
C LYS A 302 -4.01 8.65 17.76
N LYS A 303 -2.99 7.89 17.38
CA LYS A 303 -1.72 8.44 16.91
C LYS A 303 -1.85 9.18 15.58
N TRP A 304 -2.66 8.63 14.68
CA TRP A 304 -2.97 9.23 13.39
C TRP A 304 -3.61 10.61 13.55
N HIS A 305 -4.66 10.71 14.36
CA HIS A 305 -5.32 11.99 14.66
C HIS A 305 -4.38 12.97 15.35
N ALA A 306 -3.56 12.51 16.30
CA ALA A 306 -2.56 13.36 16.95
C ALA A 306 -1.47 13.87 15.99
N PHE A 307 -1.04 13.05 15.03
CA PHE A 307 -0.04 13.41 14.04
C PHE A 307 -0.60 14.40 13.00
N THR A 308 -1.77 14.12 12.46
CA THR A 308 -2.44 14.98 11.47
C THR A 308 -3.06 16.23 12.07
N LYS A 309 -3.31 16.25 13.39
CA LYS A 309 -4.06 17.27 14.13
C LYS A 309 -5.48 17.45 13.58
N ASP A 310 -6.06 16.36 13.11
CA ASP A 310 -7.41 16.32 12.54
C ASP A 310 -8.07 14.98 12.89
N GLU A 311 -9.13 15.05 13.69
CA GLU A 311 -9.89 13.88 14.15
C GLU A 311 -10.82 13.30 13.07
N ASN A 312 -11.00 14.01 11.94
CA ASN A 312 -11.80 13.53 10.81
C ASN A 312 -10.98 12.73 9.80
N ARG A 313 -9.64 12.72 9.93
CA ARG A 313 -8.79 11.92 9.04
C ARG A 313 -9.01 10.44 9.30
N VAL A 314 -9.39 9.73 8.26
CA VAL A 314 -9.63 8.28 8.29
C VAL A 314 -8.35 7.47 8.15
N THR A 315 -8.42 6.19 8.50
CA THR A 315 -7.41 5.18 8.18
C THR A 315 -7.99 4.16 7.22
N ASN A 316 -7.16 3.48 6.44
CA ASN A 316 -7.58 2.51 5.45
C ASN A 316 -6.61 1.33 5.31
N ASP A 317 -6.96 0.31 4.53
CA ASP A 317 -6.15 -0.89 4.32
C ASP A 317 -4.72 -0.60 3.82
N PRO A 318 -4.46 0.26 2.81
CA PRO A 318 -3.10 0.56 2.39
C PRO A 318 -2.23 1.23 3.48
N MET A 319 -2.83 1.97 4.40
CA MET A 319 -2.12 2.51 5.57
C MET A 319 -1.73 1.38 6.54
N GLU A 320 -2.62 0.41 6.78
CA GLU A 320 -2.31 -0.77 7.57
C GLU A 320 -1.20 -1.61 6.91
N ALA A 321 -1.25 -1.78 5.59
CA ALA A 321 -0.22 -2.47 4.84
C ALA A 321 1.16 -1.77 4.95
N HIS A 322 1.19 -0.44 4.96
CA HIS A 322 2.40 0.33 5.26
C HIS A 322 2.87 0.13 6.70
N TYR A 323 1.96 0.16 7.67
CA TYR A 323 2.27 -0.09 9.08
C TYR A 323 2.94 -1.45 9.26
N ILE A 324 2.39 -2.51 8.69
CA ILE A 324 2.95 -3.86 8.77
C ILE A 324 4.31 -3.92 8.07
N GLY A 325 4.37 -3.47 6.81
CA GLY A 325 5.59 -3.51 6.00
C GLY A 325 6.74 -2.72 6.62
N PHE A 326 6.46 -1.53 7.13
CA PHE A 326 7.47 -0.69 7.79
C PHE A 326 7.98 -1.32 9.09
N LYS A 327 7.11 -1.84 9.93
CA LYS A 327 7.52 -2.52 11.17
C LYS A 327 8.35 -3.76 10.90
N MET A 328 7.96 -4.58 9.90
CA MET A 328 8.73 -5.75 9.50
C MET A 328 10.09 -5.37 8.93
N TRP A 329 10.15 -4.28 8.13
CA TRP A 329 11.43 -3.76 7.65
C TRP A 329 12.34 -3.30 8.79
N VAL A 330 11.82 -2.56 9.77
CA VAL A 330 12.58 -2.15 10.96
C VAL A 330 13.13 -3.38 11.69
N GLN A 331 12.29 -4.39 11.98
CA GLN A 331 12.71 -5.63 12.64
C GLN A 331 13.78 -6.38 11.81
N ALA A 332 13.60 -6.44 10.49
CA ALA A 332 14.56 -7.11 9.61
C ALA A 332 15.92 -6.39 9.55
N VAL A 333 15.93 -5.06 9.54
CA VAL A 333 17.17 -4.25 9.62
C VAL A 333 17.86 -4.44 10.97
N GLU A 334 17.13 -4.45 12.08
CA GLU A 334 17.67 -4.74 13.41
C GLU A 334 18.26 -6.14 13.48
N GLN A 335 17.56 -7.14 12.96
CA GLN A 335 18.02 -8.53 12.92
C GLN A 335 19.27 -8.71 12.04
N ALA A 336 19.31 -8.05 10.87
CA ALA A 336 20.45 -8.09 9.95
C ALA A 336 21.64 -7.26 10.46
N GLY A 337 21.42 -6.28 11.35
CA GLY A 337 22.43 -5.33 11.82
C GLY A 337 22.94 -4.38 10.72
N THR A 338 22.25 -4.28 9.61
CA THR A 338 22.62 -3.50 8.42
C THR A 338 21.39 -3.12 7.60
N THR A 339 21.55 -2.13 6.72
CA THR A 339 20.55 -1.75 5.71
C THR A 339 20.87 -2.35 4.32
N ASP A 340 21.83 -3.25 4.22
CA ASP A 340 22.13 -3.97 2.97
C ASP A 340 20.89 -4.73 2.49
N VAL A 341 20.53 -4.54 1.22
CA VAL A 341 19.26 -5.02 0.65
C VAL A 341 19.15 -6.55 0.70
N ASP A 342 20.25 -7.27 0.41
CA ASP A 342 20.21 -8.73 0.39
C ASP A 342 20.11 -9.32 1.80
N ALA A 343 20.85 -8.74 2.75
CA ALA A 343 20.79 -9.13 4.15
C ALA A 343 19.42 -8.86 4.77
N VAL A 344 18.83 -7.67 4.50
CA VAL A 344 17.50 -7.31 4.99
C VAL A 344 16.44 -8.20 4.35
N ARG A 345 16.53 -8.49 3.04
CA ARG A 345 15.61 -9.41 2.36
C ARG A 345 15.59 -10.79 3.03
N GLN A 346 16.75 -11.35 3.36
CA GLN A 346 16.80 -12.63 4.07
C GLN A 346 16.18 -12.54 5.47
N ALA A 347 16.39 -11.43 6.17
CA ALA A 347 15.84 -11.21 7.49
C ALA A 347 14.32 -10.92 7.47
N MET A 348 13.75 -10.51 6.32
CA MET A 348 12.30 -10.30 6.16
C MET A 348 11.49 -11.61 6.25
N TYR A 349 12.05 -12.74 5.85
CA TYR A 349 11.33 -14.00 5.82
C TYR A 349 10.96 -14.47 7.23
N GLY A 350 9.68 -14.69 7.46
CA GLY A 350 9.16 -15.10 8.76
C GLY A 350 9.00 -13.96 9.77
N GLN A 351 9.29 -12.70 9.40
CA GLN A 351 8.94 -11.56 10.25
C GLN A 351 7.46 -11.54 10.57
N THR A 352 7.13 -11.15 11.78
CA THR A 352 5.76 -11.12 12.26
C THR A 352 5.46 -9.79 12.94
N VAL A 353 4.27 -9.27 12.70
CA VAL A 353 3.74 -8.07 13.34
C VAL A 353 2.30 -8.34 13.75
N THR A 354 1.89 -7.92 14.94
CA THR A 354 0.46 -7.81 15.26
C THR A 354 -0.11 -6.67 14.44
N SER A 355 -1.03 -7.01 13.54
CA SER A 355 -1.69 -6.07 12.65
C SER A 355 -2.72 -5.22 13.39
N LEU A 356 -3.27 -4.22 12.74
CA LEU A 356 -4.34 -3.40 13.31
C LEU A 356 -5.64 -4.21 13.52
N THR A 357 -5.79 -5.33 12.83
CA THR A 357 -6.90 -6.26 13.02
C THR A 357 -6.73 -7.20 14.22
N GLY A 358 -5.65 -7.04 15.01
CA GLY A 358 -5.30 -7.92 16.12
C GLY A 358 -4.74 -9.27 15.68
N THR A 359 -4.70 -9.57 14.39
CA THR A 359 -4.15 -10.82 13.87
C THR A 359 -2.64 -10.73 13.71
N LYS A 360 -1.97 -11.88 13.67
CA LYS A 360 -0.53 -11.95 13.44
C LYS A 360 -0.26 -12.00 11.93
N ALA A 361 0.16 -10.89 11.35
CA ALA A 361 0.66 -10.86 9.98
C ALA A 361 2.04 -11.53 9.93
N VAL A 362 2.29 -12.33 8.88
CA VAL A 362 3.56 -13.03 8.65
C VAL A 362 4.05 -12.73 7.25
N MET A 363 5.33 -12.36 7.10
CA MET A 363 5.98 -12.23 5.80
C MET A 363 6.44 -13.60 5.32
N ASN A 364 5.82 -14.09 4.26
CA ASN A 364 6.15 -15.39 3.69
C ASN A 364 7.34 -15.32 2.71
N VAL A 365 7.94 -16.46 2.41
CA VAL A 365 9.08 -16.56 1.48
C VAL A 365 8.73 -16.20 0.03
N ASN A 366 7.46 -16.14 -0.31
CA ASN A 366 6.96 -15.66 -1.60
C ASN A 366 6.73 -14.13 -1.64
N HIS A 367 7.22 -13.40 -0.64
CA HIS A 367 7.11 -11.95 -0.48
C HIS A 367 5.68 -11.41 -0.25
N HIS A 368 4.75 -12.28 0.17
CA HIS A 368 3.39 -11.89 0.50
C HIS A 368 3.10 -12.07 1.99
N LEU A 369 2.18 -11.24 2.49
CA LEU A 369 1.71 -11.36 3.87
C LEU A 369 0.65 -12.45 4.02
N SER A 370 0.56 -13.01 5.23
CA SER A 370 -0.64 -13.69 5.69
C SER A 370 -1.53 -12.65 6.37
N LYS A 371 -2.74 -12.42 5.84
CA LYS A 371 -3.71 -11.43 6.33
C LYS A 371 -5.13 -11.98 6.31
N PRO A 372 -6.03 -11.53 7.21
CA PRO A 372 -7.45 -11.84 7.11
C PRO A 372 -8.07 -11.10 5.91
N VAL A 373 -9.25 -11.54 5.48
CA VAL A 373 -10.06 -10.86 4.47
C VAL A 373 -11.36 -10.42 5.12
N PHE A 374 -11.75 -9.17 4.88
CA PHE A 374 -13.00 -8.60 5.32
C PHE A 374 -13.85 -8.15 4.13
N ILE A 375 -15.16 -8.31 4.26
CA ILE A 375 -16.13 -7.64 3.40
C ILE A 375 -16.90 -6.69 4.29
N GLY A 376 -16.85 -5.41 3.94
CA GLY A 376 -17.50 -4.33 4.65
C GLY A 376 -18.63 -3.74 3.83
N GLU A 377 -19.73 -3.43 4.49
CA GLU A 377 -20.87 -2.70 3.95
C GLU A 377 -20.73 -1.21 4.28
N VAL A 378 -20.89 -0.37 3.29
CA VAL A 378 -20.83 1.10 3.45
C VAL A 378 -21.98 1.58 4.32
N GLN A 379 -21.64 2.35 5.36
CA GLN A 379 -22.58 2.99 6.28
C GLN A 379 -22.75 4.48 5.95
N ASP A 380 -23.77 5.11 6.54
CA ASP A 380 -24.12 6.51 6.30
C ASP A 380 -23.08 7.52 6.82
N ASP A 381 -22.26 7.09 7.78
CA ASP A 381 -21.14 7.88 8.33
C ASP A 381 -19.84 7.76 7.52
N GLY A 382 -19.87 7.04 6.40
CA GLY A 382 -18.69 6.82 5.54
C GLY A 382 -17.71 5.78 6.07
N GLN A 383 -18.12 4.99 7.07
CA GLN A 383 -17.38 3.84 7.56
C GLN A 383 -17.91 2.54 6.97
N PHE A 384 -17.27 1.43 7.30
CA PHE A 384 -17.71 0.11 6.89
C PHE A 384 -18.13 -0.74 8.09
N GLU A 385 -19.28 -1.38 8.01
CA GLU A 385 -19.63 -2.47 8.90
C GLU A 385 -19.15 -3.79 8.31
N THR A 386 -18.36 -4.56 9.07
CA THR A 386 -17.89 -5.87 8.61
C THR A 386 -19.04 -6.86 8.59
N VAL A 387 -19.46 -7.28 7.39
CA VAL A 387 -20.55 -8.26 7.17
C VAL A 387 -20.03 -9.67 6.97
N TRP A 388 -18.76 -9.84 6.64
CA TRP A 388 -18.12 -11.13 6.50
C TRP A 388 -16.59 -11.02 6.68
N GLN A 389 -15.99 -12.07 7.21
CA GLN A 389 -14.53 -12.20 7.30
C GLN A 389 -14.09 -13.66 7.25
N THR A 390 -12.83 -13.89 6.88
CA THR A 390 -12.21 -15.20 6.99
C THR A 390 -12.02 -15.63 8.45
N GLU A 391 -12.04 -16.94 8.72
CA GLU A 391 -11.79 -17.50 10.07
C GLU A 391 -10.38 -17.17 10.60
N GLY A 392 -9.43 -16.86 9.72
CA GLY A 392 -8.07 -16.50 10.06
C GLY A 392 -7.29 -15.95 8.87
N PRO A 393 -5.98 -15.67 9.07
CA PRO A 393 -5.14 -15.12 8.03
C PRO A 393 -5.01 -16.07 6.82
N VAL A 394 -5.20 -15.54 5.63
CA VAL A 394 -4.98 -16.20 4.34
C VAL A 394 -3.56 -15.89 3.88
N ILE A 395 -2.81 -16.90 3.43
CA ILE A 395 -1.48 -16.68 2.82
C ILE A 395 -1.68 -16.09 1.43
N GLY A 396 -1.08 -14.93 1.17
CA GLY A 396 -1.11 -14.32 -0.15
C GLY A 396 -0.38 -15.17 -1.19
N ASP A 397 -1.01 -15.38 -2.34
CA ASP A 397 -0.44 -16.10 -3.47
C ASP A 397 -0.49 -15.25 -4.74
N ALA A 398 0.67 -15.09 -5.36
CA ALA A 398 0.79 -14.37 -6.63
C ALA A 398 0.16 -15.15 -7.80
N TRP A 399 0.07 -16.49 -7.71
CA TRP A 399 -0.24 -17.34 -8.84
C TRP A 399 -1.63 -17.95 -8.73
N SER A 400 -2.51 -17.60 -9.66
CA SER A 400 -3.90 -18.04 -9.62
C SER A 400 -4.05 -19.51 -10.00
N ASP A 401 -4.76 -20.27 -9.17
CA ASP A 401 -5.19 -21.65 -9.48
C ASP A 401 -6.17 -21.72 -10.66
N PHE A 402 -6.82 -20.62 -11.01
CA PHE A 402 -7.80 -20.53 -12.08
C PHE A 402 -7.20 -20.20 -13.45
N ILE A 403 -5.94 -19.77 -13.50
CA ILE A 403 -5.20 -19.51 -14.74
C ILE A 403 -4.30 -20.70 -15.03
N PRO A 404 -4.55 -21.45 -16.12
CA PRO A 404 -3.80 -22.70 -16.41
C PRO A 404 -2.28 -22.50 -16.49
N GLU A 405 -1.82 -21.35 -17.03
CA GLU A 405 -0.43 -20.99 -17.23
C GLU A 405 0.30 -20.75 -15.89
N SER A 406 -0.39 -20.14 -14.93
CA SER A 406 0.17 -19.76 -13.62
C SER A 406 -0.03 -20.80 -12.53
N LYS A 407 -1.03 -21.67 -12.65
CA LYS A 407 -1.43 -22.67 -11.65
C LYS A 407 -0.29 -23.49 -11.03
N LYS A 408 0.81 -23.71 -11.76
CA LYS A 408 1.97 -24.48 -11.31
C LYS A 408 3.18 -23.59 -10.97
N LEU A 409 3.05 -22.30 -11.10
CA LEU A 409 4.11 -21.36 -10.80
C LEU A 409 4.22 -21.18 -9.28
N THR A 410 5.45 -20.94 -8.82
CA THR A 410 5.75 -20.66 -7.43
C THR A 410 6.76 -19.50 -7.37
N ALA A 411 6.72 -18.74 -6.27
CA ALA A 411 7.74 -17.77 -5.94
C ALA A 411 8.40 -18.21 -4.63
N ASN A 412 9.68 -18.52 -4.67
CA ASN A 412 10.47 -18.87 -3.49
C ASN A 412 11.85 -18.23 -3.64
N TRP A 413 12.14 -17.26 -2.81
CA TRP A 413 13.36 -16.47 -2.85
C TRP A 413 14.41 -16.89 -1.82
N THR A 414 14.15 -17.97 -1.07
CA THR A 414 15.15 -18.57 -0.19
C THR A 414 16.21 -19.34 -0.99
N TYR A 415 17.40 -19.46 -0.46
CA TYR A 415 18.46 -20.23 -1.12
C TYR A 415 18.22 -21.76 -0.99
N PRO A 416 18.40 -22.57 -2.04
CA PRO A 416 18.65 -22.17 -3.42
C PRO A 416 17.42 -21.48 -4.04
N TRP A 417 17.67 -20.47 -4.87
CA TRP A 417 16.60 -19.70 -5.50
C TRP A 417 15.73 -20.54 -6.43
N VAL A 418 14.43 -20.44 -6.25
CA VAL A 418 13.44 -21.00 -7.17
C VAL A 418 12.51 -19.87 -7.60
N CYS A 419 12.40 -19.66 -8.90
CA CYS A 419 11.50 -18.67 -9.48
C CYS A 419 10.57 -19.36 -10.46
N GLY A 420 9.27 -19.41 -10.12
CA GLY A 420 8.28 -20.15 -10.91
C GLY A 420 8.11 -19.63 -12.33
N ASN A 421 8.26 -18.31 -12.54
CA ASN A 421 8.12 -17.69 -13.87
C ASN A 421 9.45 -17.25 -14.49
N CYS A 422 10.58 -17.67 -13.96
CA CYS A 422 11.90 -17.36 -14.51
C CYS A 422 12.46 -18.56 -15.26
N GLU A 423 12.86 -18.39 -16.52
CA GLU A 423 13.57 -19.43 -17.27
C GLU A 423 14.95 -19.73 -16.67
N LYS A 424 15.58 -18.70 -16.11
CA LYS A 424 16.85 -18.81 -15.37
C LYS A 424 16.78 -17.89 -14.15
N PRO A 425 17.11 -18.40 -12.95
CA PRO A 425 17.24 -17.55 -11.77
C PRO A 425 18.29 -16.46 -12.02
N LYS A 426 17.93 -15.21 -11.79
CA LYS A 426 18.88 -14.09 -11.83
C LYS A 426 19.39 -13.86 -10.41
N PHE A 427 20.67 -14.05 -10.19
CA PHE A 427 21.35 -13.87 -8.92
C PHE A 427 22.21 -12.61 -8.95
#